data_9e6c4867f52242ab004ffcc4dd8317b2
#
_entry.id   9e6c4867f52242ab004ffcc4dd8317b2
#
_cell.length_a   1.000
_cell.length_b   1.000
_cell.length_c   1.000
_cell.angle_alpha   90.00
_cell.angle_beta   90.00
_cell.angle_gamma   90.00
#
_symmetry.space_group_name_H-M   'P 1'
#
loop_
_entity.id
_entity.type
_entity.pdbx_description
1 polymer ?
#
loop_
_entity_poly.entity_id
_entity_poly.type
_entity_poly.pdbx_seq_one_letter_code
_entity_poly.pdbx_strand_id
1 'polypeptide(L)'
;MKLQEECRQYRGMKAETALLKAQLRALENNSIDEQDQKMQLQKKIDEQLQHCANVDAAIASAPNAMLRAAMIMRYQLGMKWQDVASRCGENILADTIRKRVSCFLHSR
;
A
#
# COMPACT_ATOMS: atom_id res chain seq x y z
N MET A 1 7.57 -1.75 -10.85
CA MET A 1 6.50 -2.52 -10.16
C MET A 1 5.15 -2.07 -10.68
N LYS A 2 4.29 -3.00 -11.02
CA LYS A 2 2.94 -2.69 -11.48
C LYS A 2 2.05 -2.28 -10.30
N LEU A 3 1.04 -1.46 -10.57
CA LEU A 3 0.14 -0.94 -9.53
C LEU A 3 -0.53 -2.07 -8.73
N GLN A 4 -0.93 -3.16 -9.37
CA GLN A 4 -1.52 -4.30 -8.67
C GLN A 4 -0.56 -4.92 -7.66
N GLU A 5 0.72 -5.03 -8.00
CA GLU A 5 1.73 -5.52 -7.07
C GLU A 5 1.96 -4.53 -5.93
N GLU A 6 1.99 -3.24 -6.23
CA GLU A 6 2.06 -2.20 -5.19
C GLU A 6 0.91 -2.31 -4.21
N CYS A 7 -0.31 -2.51 -4.71
CA CYS A 7 -1.48 -2.72 -3.85
C CYS A 7 -1.33 -3.94 -2.93
N ARG A 8 -0.89 -5.08 -3.49
CA ARG A 8 -0.71 -6.31 -2.71
C ARG A 8 0.37 -6.16 -1.65
N GLN A 9 1.41 -5.39 -1.93
CA GLN A 9 2.55 -5.22 -1.03
C GLN A 9 2.42 -4.00 -0.11
N TYR A 10 1.34 -3.23 -0.22
CA TYR A 10 1.17 -1.95 0.48
C TYR A 10 1.44 -2.05 1.98
N ARG A 11 0.80 -2.99 2.67
CA ARG A 11 0.96 -3.12 4.13
C ARG A 11 2.37 -3.54 4.51
N GLY A 12 2.95 -4.46 3.74
CA GLY A 12 4.34 -4.89 3.94
C GLY A 12 5.32 -3.74 3.73
N MET A 13 5.10 -2.93 2.71
CA MET A 13 5.94 -1.75 2.45
C MET A 13 5.80 -0.69 3.55
N LYS A 14 4.61 -0.50 4.09
CA LYS A 14 4.40 0.39 5.25
C LYS A 14 5.18 -0.07 6.46
N ALA A 15 5.11 -1.37 6.78
CA ALA A 15 5.85 -1.95 7.90
C ALA A 15 7.37 -1.85 7.69
N GLU A 16 7.85 -2.17 6.48
CA GLU A 16 9.26 -2.08 6.14
C GLU A 16 9.77 -0.63 6.22
N THR A 17 8.97 0.32 5.75
CA THR A 17 9.33 1.75 5.83
C THR A 17 9.50 2.18 7.28
N ALA A 18 8.62 1.77 8.18
CA ALA A 18 8.74 2.07 9.61
C ALA A 18 10.04 1.51 10.20
N LEU A 19 10.39 0.26 9.82
CA LEU A 19 11.65 -0.36 10.25
C LEU A 19 12.87 0.38 9.70
N LEU A 20 12.86 0.73 8.42
CA LEU A 20 13.96 1.46 7.79
C LEU A 20 14.16 2.84 8.42
N LYS A 21 13.08 3.53 8.76
CA LYS A 21 13.15 4.81 9.48
C LYS A 21 13.78 4.65 10.86
N ALA A 22 13.42 3.58 11.58
CA ALA A 22 14.02 3.29 12.89
C ALA A 22 15.51 3.01 12.76
N GLN A 23 15.93 2.26 11.75
CA GLN A 23 17.34 2.00 11.47
C GLN A 23 18.10 3.28 11.15
N LEU A 24 17.51 4.17 10.35
CA LEU A 24 18.11 5.46 10.01
C LEU A 24 18.31 6.32 11.25
N ARG A 25 17.32 6.40 12.14
CA ARG A 25 17.44 7.14 13.40
C ARG A 25 18.54 6.57 14.29
N ALA A 26 18.67 5.25 14.35
CA ALA A 26 19.74 4.61 15.12
C ALA A 26 21.13 5.03 14.59
N LEU A 27 21.31 5.10 13.27
CA LEU A 27 22.55 5.54 12.68
C LEU A 27 22.83 7.04 12.95
N GLU A 28 21.79 7.87 12.91
CA GLU A 28 21.91 9.31 13.18
C GLU A 28 22.30 9.58 14.63
N ASN A 29 21.82 8.75 15.57
CA ASN A 29 22.12 8.89 17.00
C ASN A 29 23.50 8.35 17.36
N ASN A 30 24.10 7.50 16.54
CA ASN A 30 25.47 7.06 16.70
C ASN A 30 26.40 8.06 16.03
N SER A 31 27.41 8.53 16.75
CA SER A 31 28.35 9.52 16.23
C SER A 31 29.32 8.99 15.17
N ILE A 32 29.07 7.81 14.63
CA ILE A 32 29.86 7.19 13.58
C ILE A 32 29.41 7.76 12.24
N ASP A 33 30.36 8.22 11.44
CA ASP A 33 30.09 8.76 10.12
C ASP A 33 29.84 7.62 9.13
N GLU A 34 28.56 7.21 9.00
CA GLU A 34 28.11 6.18 8.08
C GLU A 34 27.23 6.78 6.99
N GLN A 35 27.72 7.83 6.33
CA GLN A 35 26.94 8.58 5.34
C GLN A 35 26.41 7.70 4.21
N ASP A 36 27.20 6.75 3.72
CA ASP A 36 26.79 5.86 2.64
C ASP A 36 25.59 4.99 3.06
N GLN A 37 25.63 4.45 4.29
CA GLN A 37 24.54 3.65 4.82
C GLN A 37 23.27 4.49 5.01
N LYS A 38 23.42 5.71 5.54
CA LYS A 38 22.29 6.64 5.70
C LYS A 38 21.66 6.97 4.36
N MET A 39 22.46 7.23 3.35
CA MET A 39 21.97 7.53 1.99
C MET A 39 21.22 6.35 1.38
N GLN A 40 21.74 5.13 1.56
CA GLN A 40 21.08 3.93 1.06
C GLN A 40 19.75 3.67 1.75
N LEU A 41 19.70 3.85 3.07
CA LEU A 41 18.45 3.71 3.83
C LEU A 41 17.43 4.75 3.41
N GLN A 42 17.86 6.02 3.25
CA GLN A 42 16.96 7.09 2.81
C GLN A 42 16.40 6.80 1.42
N LYS A 43 17.23 6.31 0.51
CA LYS A 43 16.81 5.94 -0.83
C LYS A 43 15.74 4.85 -0.82
N LYS A 44 15.94 3.80 0.00
CA LYS A 44 14.95 2.72 0.16
C LYS A 44 13.64 3.25 0.74
N ILE A 45 13.73 4.11 1.75
CA ILE A 45 12.54 4.74 2.35
C ILE A 45 11.77 5.51 1.28
N ASP A 46 12.45 6.33 0.49
CA ASP A 46 11.83 7.15 -0.55
C ASP A 46 11.16 6.28 -1.62
N GLU A 47 11.80 5.19 -2.03
CA GLU A 47 11.22 4.23 -3.00
C GLU A 47 9.95 3.58 -2.45
N GLN A 48 9.98 3.12 -1.19
CA GLN A 48 8.82 2.49 -0.57
C GLN A 48 7.67 3.49 -0.39
N LEU A 49 7.98 4.71 0.02
CA LEU A 49 6.97 5.78 0.16
C LEU A 49 6.34 6.11 -1.19
N GLN A 50 7.12 6.09 -2.28
CA GLN A 50 6.57 6.35 -3.62
C GLN A 50 5.60 5.24 -4.04
N HIS A 51 5.93 3.98 -3.79
CA HIS A 51 5.02 2.86 -4.08
C HIS A 51 3.72 2.98 -3.28
N CYS A 52 3.82 3.31 -2.00
CA CYS A 52 2.64 3.51 -1.15
C CYS A 52 1.80 4.71 -1.63
N ALA A 53 2.44 5.80 -2.04
CA ALA A 53 1.77 6.97 -2.58
C ALA A 53 1.00 6.64 -3.87
N ASN A 54 1.54 5.76 -4.70
CA ASN A 54 0.85 5.30 -5.91
C ASN A 54 -0.45 4.57 -5.58
N VAL A 55 -0.44 3.73 -4.55
CA VAL A 55 -1.64 3.03 -4.07
C VAL A 55 -2.66 4.02 -3.51
N ASP A 56 -2.20 4.94 -2.66
CA ASP A 56 -3.08 5.97 -2.07
C ASP A 56 -3.75 6.82 -3.16
N ALA A 57 -2.99 7.21 -4.18
CA ALA A 57 -3.51 7.97 -5.31
C ALA A 57 -4.53 7.17 -6.12
N ALA A 58 -4.28 5.88 -6.32
CA ALA A 58 -5.21 5.00 -7.02
C ALA A 58 -6.54 4.90 -6.27
N ILE A 59 -6.49 4.71 -4.96
CA ILE A 59 -7.69 4.64 -4.13
C ILE A 59 -8.46 5.96 -4.21
N ALA A 60 -7.78 7.09 -4.08
CA ALA A 60 -8.40 8.41 -4.13
C ALA A 60 -9.08 8.68 -5.48
N SER A 61 -8.56 8.10 -6.57
CA SER A 61 -9.10 8.30 -7.92
C SER A 61 -10.17 7.29 -8.32
N ALA A 62 -10.51 6.34 -7.48
CA ALA A 62 -11.55 5.36 -7.79
C ALA A 62 -12.89 6.07 -8.03
N PRO A 63 -13.67 5.63 -9.06
CA PRO A 63 -14.80 6.44 -9.55
C PRO A 63 -16.01 6.47 -8.63
N ASN A 64 -16.11 5.57 -7.66
CA ASN A 64 -17.26 5.55 -6.74
C ASN A 64 -16.84 5.15 -5.34
N ALA A 65 -17.72 5.46 -4.38
CA ALA A 65 -17.44 5.24 -2.95
C ALA A 65 -17.28 3.75 -2.61
N MET A 66 -18.07 2.87 -3.25
CA MET A 66 -17.98 1.43 -2.98
C MET A 66 -16.61 0.89 -3.38
N LEU A 67 -16.11 1.29 -4.54
CA LEU A 67 -14.80 0.84 -5.03
C LEU A 67 -13.67 1.38 -4.14
N ARG A 68 -13.75 2.65 -3.72
CA ARG A 68 -12.78 3.21 -2.78
C ARG A 68 -12.79 2.47 -1.46
N ALA A 69 -13.98 2.21 -0.89
CA ALA A 69 -14.12 1.48 0.37
C ALA A 69 -13.56 0.07 0.27
N ALA A 70 -13.85 -0.64 -0.83
CA ALA A 70 -13.34 -1.98 -1.06
C ALA A 70 -11.81 -2.00 -1.09
N MET A 71 -11.20 -1.04 -1.78
CA MET A 71 -9.74 -0.95 -1.87
C MET A 71 -9.11 -0.61 -0.52
N ILE A 72 -9.71 0.29 0.26
CA ILE A 72 -9.24 0.61 1.61
C ILE A 72 -9.28 -0.64 2.49
N MET A 73 -10.42 -1.34 2.51
CA MET A 73 -10.58 -2.53 3.34
C MET A 73 -9.59 -3.63 2.95
N ARG A 74 -9.40 -3.84 1.64
CA ARG A 74 -8.51 -4.90 1.17
C ARG A 74 -7.04 -4.56 1.34
N TYR A 75 -6.61 -3.38 0.88
CA TYR A 75 -5.19 -3.07 0.76
C TYR A 75 -4.63 -2.33 1.96
N GLN A 76 -5.40 -1.47 2.60
CA GLN A 76 -4.93 -0.73 3.78
C GLN A 76 -5.25 -1.45 5.08
N LEU A 77 -6.41 -2.10 5.19
CA LEU A 77 -6.82 -2.81 6.40
C LEU A 77 -6.51 -4.30 6.37
N GLY A 78 -6.19 -4.86 5.20
CA GLY A 78 -5.79 -6.26 5.06
C GLY A 78 -6.92 -7.27 5.20
N MET A 79 -8.15 -6.88 4.92
CA MET A 79 -9.30 -7.76 5.02
C MET A 79 -9.34 -8.77 3.87
N LYS A 80 -9.94 -9.93 4.12
CA LYS A 80 -10.20 -10.92 3.07
C LYS A 80 -11.31 -10.42 2.15
N TRP A 81 -11.27 -10.83 0.88
CA TRP A 81 -12.30 -10.40 -0.09
C TRP A 81 -13.72 -10.75 0.34
N GLN A 82 -13.92 -11.88 1.03
CA GLN A 82 -15.23 -12.25 1.56
C GLN A 82 -15.76 -11.23 2.56
N ASP A 83 -14.88 -10.74 3.45
CA ASP A 83 -15.25 -9.75 4.45
C ASP A 83 -15.48 -8.37 3.81
N VAL A 84 -14.67 -8.03 2.81
CA VAL A 84 -14.87 -6.81 2.02
C VAL A 84 -16.25 -6.83 1.34
N ALA A 85 -16.57 -7.93 0.67
CA ALA A 85 -17.87 -8.07 -0.03
C ALA A 85 -19.06 -7.96 0.92
N SER A 86 -18.98 -8.59 2.09
CA SER A 86 -20.08 -8.54 3.07
C SER A 86 -20.31 -7.13 3.62
N ARG A 87 -19.29 -6.31 3.67
CA ARG A 87 -19.41 -4.90 4.11
C ARG A 87 -19.85 -3.96 2.99
N CYS A 88 -19.63 -4.34 1.73
CA CYS A 88 -20.06 -3.54 0.57
C CYS A 88 -21.54 -3.64 0.29
N GLY A 89 -22.20 -4.71 0.73
CA GLY A 89 -23.64 -4.87 0.54
C GLY A 89 -24.10 -6.30 0.63
N GLU A 90 -25.43 -6.48 0.72
CA GLU A 90 -26.04 -7.80 0.68
C GLU A 90 -25.95 -8.34 -0.76
N ASN A 91 -25.77 -9.65 -0.87
CA ASN A 91 -25.74 -10.35 -2.17
C ASN A 91 -24.58 -9.97 -3.10
N ILE A 92 -23.54 -9.30 -2.59
CA ILE A 92 -22.35 -9.03 -3.38
C ILE A 92 -21.35 -10.16 -3.13
N LEU A 93 -20.91 -10.79 -4.22
CA LEU A 93 -19.93 -11.87 -4.15
C LEU A 93 -18.50 -11.30 -4.08
N ALA A 94 -17.63 -12.00 -3.33
CA ALA A 94 -16.22 -11.65 -3.21
C ALA A 94 -15.56 -11.55 -4.60
N ASP A 95 -15.83 -12.49 -5.50
CA ASP A 95 -15.30 -12.48 -6.87
C ASP A 95 -15.74 -11.25 -7.66
N THR A 96 -16.97 -10.79 -7.47
CA THR A 96 -17.48 -9.62 -8.17
C THR A 96 -16.73 -8.36 -7.76
N ILE A 97 -16.54 -8.15 -6.45
CA ILE A 97 -15.78 -7.00 -5.94
C ILE A 97 -14.31 -7.08 -6.39
N ARG A 98 -13.69 -8.25 -6.25
CA ARG A 98 -12.30 -8.47 -6.66
C ARG A 98 -12.10 -8.13 -8.14
N LYS A 99 -13.01 -8.57 -9.00
CA LYS A 99 -12.93 -8.30 -10.44
C LYS A 99 -13.11 -6.83 -10.76
N ARG A 100 -14.02 -6.13 -10.09
CA ARG A 100 -14.22 -4.69 -10.28
C ARG A 100 -12.97 -3.89 -9.90
N VAL A 101 -12.35 -4.22 -8.78
CA VAL A 101 -11.10 -3.61 -8.35
C VAL A 101 -9.99 -3.91 -9.36
N SER A 102 -9.87 -5.16 -9.79
CA SER A 102 -8.86 -5.56 -10.78
C SER A 102 -9.04 -4.81 -12.10
N CYS A 103 -10.25 -4.68 -12.60
CA CYS A 103 -10.54 -3.91 -13.82
C CYS A 103 -10.15 -2.45 -13.68
N PHE A 104 -10.46 -1.83 -12.56
CA PHE A 104 -10.07 -0.44 -12.30
C PHE A 104 -8.55 -0.28 -12.30
N LEU A 105 -7.84 -1.16 -11.60
CA LEU A 105 -6.38 -1.09 -11.51
C LEU A 105 -5.70 -1.31 -12.88
N HIS A 106 -6.27 -2.17 -13.72
CA HIS A 106 -5.75 -2.39 -15.07
C HIS A 106 -5.99 -1.20 -16.00
N SER A 107 -7.03 -0.42 -15.78
CA SER A 107 -7.38 0.70 -16.64
C SER A 107 -6.62 2.00 -16.32
N ARG A 108 -5.80 1.98 -15.29
CA ARG A 108 -5.01 3.16 -14.89
C ARG A 108 -3.68 3.25 -15.63
#